data_98952e67b487e0021f22ab575aa9b436
#
_entry.id   98952e67b487e0021f22ab575aa9b436
#
_cell.length_a   1.000
_cell.length_b   1.000
_cell.length_c   1.000
_cell.angle_alpha   90.00
_cell.angle_beta   90.00
_cell.angle_gamma   90.00
#
_symmetry.space_group_name_H-M   'P 1'
#
loop_
_entity.id
_entity.type
_entity.pdbx_description
1 polymer ?
#
loop_
_entity_poly.entity_id
_entity_poly.type
_entity_poly.pdbx_seq_one_letter_code
_entity_poly.pdbx_strand_id
1 'polypeptide(L)'
;PKNTSFFFEDARTYVKKCKNKYDLIIIDLFFADGVPEHLTTKEFYKNLDHCLNDNGVVLSNSLMDYSNELALNSVLSTFHSQFDDLHYFYNPGAEVGNLYIVAGKKGTSKRVKGLSVNLDFTPKGIKPTVIKVLRNAKKFKKKDFNDQNVLYDEKNQFSIIFAKILPKYRKLITSSVPSRILIN
;
A
#
# COMPACT_ATOMS: atom_id res chain seq x y z
N PRO A 1 5.83 23.58 7.48
CA PRO A 1 7.18 23.49 6.89
C PRO A 1 7.32 24.49 5.74
N LYS A 2 8.47 25.18 5.64
CA LYS A 2 8.69 26.25 4.65
C LYS A 2 8.71 25.80 3.19
N ASN A 3 8.68 24.46 2.92
CA ASN A 3 8.81 23.88 1.58
C ASN A 3 7.69 22.84 1.33
N THR A 4 6.45 23.15 1.67
CA THR A 4 5.31 22.26 1.44
C THR A 4 4.37 22.89 0.43
N SER A 5 4.00 22.13 -0.60
CA SER A 5 2.97 22.52 -1.56
C SER A 5 1.77 21.59 -1.42
N PHE A 6 0.58 22.14 -1.50
CA PHE A 6 -0.68 21.40 -1.44
C PHE A 6 -1.37 21.45 -2.81
N PHE A 7 -1.82 20.30 -3.29
CA PHE A 7 -2.56 20.18 -4.53
C PHE A 7 -3.93 19.55 -4.23
N PHE A 8 -5.00 20.24 -4.66
CA PHE A 8 -6.38 19.82 -4.43
C PHE A 8 -6.94 19.20 -5.70
N GLU A 9 -6.46 18.00 -6.02
CA GLU A 9 -6.90 17.27 -7.21
C GLU A 9 -6.81 15.75 -6.98
N ASP A 10 -7.46 14.99 -7.86
CA ASP A 10 -7.36 13.54 -7.86
C ASP A 10 -5.91 13.09 -8.09
N ALA A 11 -5.45 12.10 -7.32
CA ALA A 11 -4.07 11.63 -7.35
C ALA A 11 -3.65 11.09 -8.72
N ARG A 12 -4.57 10.41 -9.43
CA ARG A 12 -4.30 9.89 -10.77
C ARG A 12 -4.12 11.03 -11.78
N THR A 13 -4.94 12.05 -11.67
CA THR A 13 -4.83 13.26 -12.50
C THR A 13 -3.50 13.95 -12.27
N TYR A 14 -3.06 14.05 -11.00
CA TYR A 14 -1.76 14.61 -10.66
C TYR A 14 -0.61 13.83 -11.27
N VAL A 15 -0.54 12.51 -11.07
CA VAL A 15 0.60 11.71 -11.54
C VAL A 15 0.67 11.60 -13.08
N LYS A 16 -0.46 11.69 -13.78
CA LYS A 16 -0.48 11.72 -15.27
C LYS A 16 0.26 12.93 -15.85
N LYS A 17 0.23 14.06 -15.16
CA LYS A 17 0.87 15.31 -15.61
C LYS A 17 2.11 15.69 -14.82
N CYS A 18 2.56 14.82 -13.95
CA CYS A 18 3.71 15.02 -13.07
C CYS A 18 4.98 15.33 -13.89
N LYS A 19 5.57 16.48 -13.64
CA LYS A 19 6.85 16.90 -14.22
C LYS A 19 8.00 16.77 -13.24
N ASN A 20 7.69 16.76 -11.95
CA ASN A 20 8.67 16.63 -10.89
C ASN A 20 9.07 15.17 -10.71
N LYS A 21 10.27 14.96 -10.15
CA LYS A 21 10.76 13.65 -9.76
C LYS A 21 10.87 13.60 -8.23
N TYR A 22 10.46 12.49 -7.66
CA TYR A 22 10.42 12.28 -6.23
C TYR A 22 11.29 11.11 -5.81
N ASP A 23 11.95 11.23 -4.67
CA ASP A 23 12.70 10.13 -4.05
C ASP A 23 11.80 9.19 -3.28
N LEU A 24 10.67 9.71 -2.78
CA LEU A 24 9.66 8.95 -2.06
C LEU A 24 8.26 9.42 -2.45
N ILE A 25 7.42 8.47 -2.82
CA ILE A 25 5.97 8.69 -2.99
C ILE A 25 5.25 7.84 -1.96
N ILE A 26 4.41 8.47 -1.13
CA ILE A 26 3.58 7.76 -0.16
C ILE A 26 2.15 7.76 -0.68
N ILE A 27 1.58 6.57 -0.81
CA ILE A 27 0.18 6.33 -1.18
C ILE A 27 -0.56 5.93 0.09
N ASP A 28 -1.36 6.84 0.62
CA ASP A 28 -2.23 6.61 1.78
C ASP A 28 -3.61 7.19 1.44
N LEU A 29 -4.23 6.59 0.42
CA LEU A 29 -5.43 7.10 -0.24
C LEU A 29 -6.61 6.17 0.06
N PHE A 30 -7.58 6.72 0.78
CA PHE A 30 -8.82 6.05 1.12
C PHE A 30 -10.01 6.90 0.68
N PHE A 31 -11.04 6.24 0.16
CA PHE A 31 -12.35 6.83 -0.04
C PHE A 31 -13.36 6.03 0.77
N ALA A 32 -14.01 6.68 1.73
CA ALA A 32 -14.83 6.01 2.73
C ALA A 32 -14.01 4.89 3.45
N ASP A 33 -14.33 3.63 3.20
CA ASP A 33 -13.71 2.47 3.82
C ASP A 33 -12.91 1.61 2.81
N GLY A 34 -12.52 2.20 1.67
CA GLY A 34 -11.79 1.48 0.63
C GLY A 34 -10.79 2.35 -0.14
N VAL A 35 -10.00 1.72 -0.98
CA VAL A 35 -9.11 2.40 -1.93
C VAL A 35 -9.86 2.63 -3.24
N PRO A 36 -9.82 3.84 -3.82
CA PRO A 36 -10.45 4.09 -5.12
C PRO A 36 -9.89 3.17 -6.21
N GLU A 37 -10.77 2.54 -6.94
CA GLU A 37 -10.44 1.51 -7.94
C GLU A 37 -9.44 1.99 -9.00
N HIS A 38 -9.61 3.23 -9.48
CA HIS A 38 -8.74 3.85 -10.48
C HIS A 38 -7.32 4.14 -9.98
N LEU A 39 -7.04 3.95 -8.68
CA LEU A 39 -5.72 4.10 -8.06
C LEU A 39 -5.03 2.75 -7.78
N THR A 40 -5.56 1.65 -8.34
CA THR A 40 -5.05 0.31 -8.10
C THR A 40 -4.59 -0.40 -9.37
N THR A 41 -4.52 0.30 -10.50
CA THR A 41 -4.22 -0.28 -11.81
C THR A 41 -2.75 -0.17 -12.19
N LYS A 42 -2.32 -1.03 -13.09
CA LYS A 42 -0.98 -1.00 -13.68
C LYS A 42 -0.66 0.36 -14.31
N GLU A 43 -1.65 0.98 -14.98
CA GLU A 43 -1.50 2.28 -15.62
C GLU A 43 -1.26 3.39 -14.60
N PHE A 44 -1.93 3.32 -13.45
CA PHE A 44 -1.66 4.24 -12.34
C PHE A 44 -0.23 4.07 -11.82
N TYR A 45 0.21 2.83 -11.58
CA TYR A 45 1.57 2.57 -11.08
C TYR A 45 2.66 2.91 -12.10
N LYS A 46 2.38 2.78 -13.40
CA LYS A 46 3.27 3.27 -14.47
C LYS A 46 3.46 4.78 -14.39
N ASN A 47 2.38 5.53 -14.15
CA ASN A 47 2.47 6.98 -13.97
C ASN A 47 3.24 7.35 -12.69
N LEU A 48 3.09 6.58 -11.60
CA LEU A 48 3.89 6.76 -10.38
C LEU A 48 5.38 6.52 -10.64
N ASP A 49 5.74 5.46 -11.37
CA ASP A 49 7.13 5.18 -11.75
C ASP A 49 7.72 6.33 -12.58
N HIS A 50 6.91 6.91 -13.48
CA HIS A 50 7.32 8.10 -14.20
C HIS A 50 7.61 9.29 -13.28
N CYS A 51 6.92 9.44 -12.15
CA CYS A 51 7.17 10.50 -11.17
C CYS A 51 8.36 10.20 -10.23
N LEU A 52 8.91 9.00 -10.23
CA LEU A 52 10.04 8.63 -9.37
C LEU A 52 11.39 8.99 -9.99
N ASN A 53 12.32 9.38 -9.14
CA ASN A 53 13.75 9.34 -9.44
C ASN A 53 14.20 7.88 -9.67
N ASP A 54 15.37 7.68 -10.31
CA ASP A 54 15.92 6.34 -10.58
C ASP A 54 16.09 5.48 -9.33
N ASN A 55 16.29 6.13 -8.21
CA ASN A 55 16.42 5.50 -6.89
C ASN A 55 15.19 5.69 -6.00
N GLY A 56 14.11 6.19 -6.56
CA GLY A 56 12.90 6.49 -5.81
C GLY A 56 12.15 5.25 -5.35
N VAL A 57 11.34 5.44 -4.32
CA VAL A 57 10.57 4.38 -3.64
C VAL A 57 9.12 4.80 -3.54
N VAL A 58 8.22 3.87 -3.78
CA VAL A 58 6.79 3.98 -3.43
C VAL A 58 6.56 3.24 -2.12
N LEU A 59 5.92 3.91 -1.17
CA LEU A 59 5.34 3.31 0.03
C LEU A 59 3.82 3.37 -0.10
N SER A 60 3.14 2.24 -0.10
CA SER A 60 1.68 2.18 -0.15
C SER A 60 1.12 1.58 1.12
N ASN A 61 0.04 2.19 1.61
CA ASN A 61 -0.83 1.66 2.64
C ASN A 61 -2.18 1.30 2.03
N SER A 62 -2.60 0.04 2.18
CA SER A 62 -3.87 -0.48 1.67
C SER A 62 -4.56 -1.33 2.71
N LEU A 63 -5.88 -1.29 2.77
CA LEU A 63 -6.65 -2.23 3.58
C LEU A 63 -6.68 -3.59 2.90
N MET A 64 -6.50 -4.68 3.67
CA MET A 64 -6.46 -6.04 3.13
C MET A 64 -7.12 -7.05 4.09
N ASP A 65 -7.84 -8.00 3.52
CA ASP A 65 -8.19 -9.26 4.16
C ASP A 65 -7.08 -10.27 3.80
N TYR A 66 -6.28 -10.66 4.78
CA TYR A 66 -5.11 -11.51 4.54
C TYR A 66 -5.47 -12.96 4.23
N SER A 67 -6.72 -13.37 4.47
CA SER A 67 -7.26 -14.67 4.05
C SER A 67 -7.71 -14.68 2.59
N ASN A 68 -7.86 -13.50 1.97
CA ASN A 68 -8.23 -13.37 0.56
C ASN A 68 -6.97 -13.35 -0.32
N GLU A 69 -6.48 -14.55 -0.64
CA GLU A 69 -5.27 -14.72 -1.46
C GLU A 69 -5.40 -14.06 -2.84
N LEU A 70 -6.58 -14.08 -3.45
CA LEU A 70 -6.80 -13.44 -4.75
C LEU A 70 -6.61 -11.92 -4.66
N ALA A 71 -7.17 -11.27 -3.64
CA ALA A 71 -7.03 -9.84 -3.42
C ALA A 71 -5.56 -9.46 -3.16
N LEU A 72 -4.89 -10.20 -2.27
CA LEU A 72 -3.48 -9.98 -1.96
C LEU A 72 -2.60 -10.15 -3.21
N ASN A 73 -2.78 -11.24 -3.94
CA ASN A 73 -2.01 -11.52 -5.15
C ASN A 73 -2.31 -10.52 -6.27
N SER A 74 -3.54 -10.03 -6.41
CA SER A 74 -3.89 -9.02 -7.41
C SER A 74 -3.15 -7.69 -7.14
N VAL A 75 -3.17 -7.22 -5.90
CA VAL A 75 -2.45 -6.00 -5.53
C VAL A 75 -0.94 -6.17 -5.72
N LEU A 76 -0.36 -7.26 -5.21
CA LEU A 76 1.08 -7.48 -5.30
C LEU A 76 1.55 -7.70 -6.74
N SER A 77 0.79 -8.47 -7.55
CA SER A 77 1.11 -8.67 -8.97
C SER A 77 1.00 -7.36 -9.77
N THR A 78 0.01 -6.53 -9.46
CA THR A 78 -0.13 -5.23 -10.13
C THR A 78 1.06 -4.31 -9.83
N PHE A 79 1.48 -4.21 -8.56
CA PHE A 79 2.71 -3.50 -8.21
C PHE A 79 3.94 -4.09 -8.88
N HIS A 80 4.08 -5.43 -8.85
CA HIS A 80 5.26 -6.10 -9.43
C HIS A 80 5.33 -5.99 -10.95
N SER A 81 4.20 -5.82 -11.64
CA SER A 81 4.17 -5.57 -13.07
C SER A 81 4.88 -4.28 -13.48
N GLN A 82 5.11 -3.37 -12.53
CA GLN A 82 5.75 -2.08 -12.75
C GLN A 82 7.06 -1.92 -11.96
N PHE A 83 7.18 -2.57 -10.79
CA PHE A 83 8.32 -2.42 -9.89
C PHE A 83 9.00 -3.77 -9.64
N ASP A 84 10.26 -3.92 -10.06
CA ASP A 84 11.02 -5.18 -9.93
C ASP A 84 11.34 -5.57 -8.50
N ASP A 85 11.46 -4.60 -7.59
CA ASP A 85 11.84 -4.82 -6.20
C ASP A 85 10.69 -4.43 -5.28
N LEU A 86 9.98 -5.44 -4.79
CA LEU A 86 8.75 -5.30 -4.02
C LEU A 86 8.86 -6.07 -2.71
N HIS A 87 8.63 -5.35 -1.61
CA HIS A 87 8.47 -5.91 -0.28
C HIS A 87 7.12 -5.53 0.28
N TYR A 88 6.55 -6.42 1.07
CA TYR A 88 5.28 -6.16 1.74
C TYR A 88 5.28 -6.69 3.16
N PHE A 89 4.48 -6.09 4.01
CA PHE A 89 4.30 -6.51 5.39
C PHE A 89 2.93 -6.13 5.91
N TYR A 90 2.46 -6.89 6.89
CA TYR A 90 1.19 -6.70 7.57
C TYR A 90 1.29 -7.22 9.01
N ASN A 91 0.31 -6.90 9.85
CA ASN A 91 0.31 -7.37 11.23
C ASN A 91 -0.02 -8.88 11.27
N PRO A 92 0.94 -9.75 11.59
CA PRO A 92 0.70 -11.19 11.70
C PRO A 92 -0.25 -11.44 12.88
N GLY A 93 -1.28 -12.24 12.63
CA GLY A 93 -2.33 -12.58 13.61
C GLY A 93 -3.58 -11.71 13.52
N ALA A 94 -3.62 -10.71 12.63
CA ALA A 94 -4.86 -10.06 12.24
C ALA A 94 -5.46 -10.77 11.01
N GLU A 95 -6.79 -10.83 10.92
CA GLU A 95 -7.48 -11.32 9.72
C GLU A 95 -7.58 -10.22 8.67
N VAL A 96 -7.88 -8.99 9.11
CA VAL A 96 -8.02 -7.79 8.29
C VAL A 96 -7.17 -6.67 8.88
N GLY A 97 -6.52 -5.89 8.04
CA GLY A 97 -5.73 -4.75 8.47
C GLY A 97 -4.94 -4.11 7.34
N ASN A 98 -4.00 -3.28 7.70
CA ASN A 98 -3.18 -2.56 6.74
C ASN A 98 -2.11 -3.46 6.11
N LEU A 99 -2.10 -3.51 4.78
CA LEU A 99 -1.02 -4.03 3.97
C LEU A 99 -0.11 -2.87 3.57
N TYR A 100 1.13 -2.94 4.00
CA TYR A 100 2.15 -1.98 3.60
C TYR A 100 3.01 -2.58 2.50
N ILE A 101 3.22 -1.81 1.44
CA ILE A 101 4.02 -2.20 0.27
C ILE A 101 5.13 -1.18 0.09
N VAL A 102 6.35 -1.67 -0.03
CA VAL A 102 7.52 -0.88 -0.43
C VAL A 102 7.97 -1.39 -1.78
N ALA A 103 7.88 -0.53 -2.77
CA ALA A 103 8.18 -0.88 -4.16
C ALA A 103 9.17 0.11 -4.79
N GLY A 104 10.02 -0.38 -5.65
CA GLY A 104 10.97 0.46 -6.38
C GLY A 104 11.61 -0.28 -7.54
N LYS A 105 12.47 0.40 -8.29
CA LYS A 105 13.24 -0.18 -9.36
C LYS A 105 14.26 -1.19 -8.81
N LYS A 106 14.81 -2.03 -9.68
CA LYS A 106 15.78 -3.07 -9.32
C LYS A 106 16.91 -2.55 -8.43
N GLY A 107 17.11 -3.20 -7.31
CA GLY A 107 18.18 -2.86 -6.36
C GLY A 107 17.76 -1.96 -5.19
N THR A 108 16.52 -1.48 -5.15
CA THR A 108 15.97 -0.69 -4.02
C THR A 108 16.12 -1.43 -2.69
N SER A 109 15.86 -2.74 -2.64
CA SER A 109 15.96 -3.54 -1.42
C SER A 109 17.38 -3.66 -0.86
N LYS A 110 18.41 -3.56 -1.71
CA LYS A 110 19.81 -3.57 -1.23
C LYS A 110 20.12 -2.33 -0.41
N ARG A 111 19.48 -1.22 -0.74
CA ARG A 111 19.63 0.06 -0.02
C ARG A 111 18.83 0.09 1.27
N VAL A 112 17.63 -0.48 1.25
CA VAL A 112 16.76 -0.59 2.44
C VAL A 112 17.41 -1.47 3.52
N LYS A 113 18.14 -2.53 3.14
CA LYS A 113 18.87 -3.38 4.09
C LYS A 113 19.99 -2.66 4.87
N GLY A 114 20.53 -1.57 4.32
CA GLY A 114 21.55 -0.74 4.99
C GLY A 114 20.97 0.33 5.92
N LEU A 115 19.67 0.52 5.94
CA LEU A 115 19.03 1.50 6.82
C LEU A 115 18.80 0.88 8.20
N SER A 116 19.52 1.37 9.20
CA SER A 116 19.15 1.14 10.59
C SER A 116 17.86 1.91 10.89
N VAL A 117 16.81 1.19 11.29
CA VAL A 117 15.58 1.85 11.73
C VAL A 117 15.83 2.42 13.13
N ASN A 118 15.95 3.75 13.21
CA ASN A 118 15.99 4.42 14.51
C ASN A 118 14.55 4.45 15.07
N LEU A 119 14.32 3.66 16.10
CA LEU A 119 13.04 3.57 16.80
C LEU A 119 12.98 4.43 18.07
N ASP A 120 13.93 5.35 18.28
CA ASP A 120 14.01 6.15 19.51
C ASP A 120 12.82 7.12 19.63
N PHE A 121 12.30 7.58 18.50
CA PHE A 121 11.10 8.42 18.43
C PHE A 121 9.79 7.63 18.49
N THR A 122 9.83 6.30 18.48
CA THR A 122 8.62 5.47 18.53
C THR A 122 8.11 5.39 19.97
N PRO A 123 6.84 5.71 20.24
CA PRO A 123 6.27 5.55 21.57
C PRO A 123 6.52 4.13 22.11
N LYS A 124 6.90 4.02 23.38
CA LYS A 124 7.32 2.74 24.02
C LYS A 124 6.28 1.63 23.82
N GLY A 125 4.97 1.97 23.91
CA GLY A 125 3.89 1.00 23.76
C GLY A 125 3.72 0.47 22.34
N ILE A 126 4.18 1.18 21.30
CA ILE A 126 4.03 0.81 19.87
C ILE A 126 5.31 0.11 19.36
N LYS A 127 6.46 0.40 19.96
CA LYS A 127 7.77 -0.13 19.54
C LYS A 127 7.79 -1.65 19.31
N PRO A 128 7.25 -2.50 20.21
CA PRO A 128 7.21 -3.96 19.98
C PRO A 128 6.41 -4.35 18.73
N THR A 129 5.29 -3.69 18.48
CA THR A 129 4.45 -3.93 17.30
C THR A 129 5.19 -3.55 16.01
N VAL A 130 5.85 -2.39 15.98
CA VAL A 130 6.66 -1.97 14.83
C VAL A 130 7.78 -2.98 14.54
N ILE A 131 8.50 -3.42 15.56
CA ILE A 131 9.57 -4.43 15.41
C ILE A 131 8.99 -5.74 14.85
N LYS A 132 7.84 -6.18 15.37
CA LYS A 132 7.16 -7.41 14.91
C LYS A 132 6.77 -7.30 13.43
N VAL A 133 6.20 -6.17 13.02
CA VAL A 133 5.80 -5.92 11.63
C VAL A 133 7.03 -5.93 10.72
N LEU A 134 8.08 -5.20 11.06
CA LEU A 134 9.31 -5.13 10.25
C LEU A 134 10.00 -6.50 10.10
N ARG A 135 10.01 -7.32 11.15
CA ARG A 135 10.57 -8.70 11.10
C ARG A 135 9.79 -9.63 10.19
N ASN A 136 8.51 -9.35 9.92
CA ASN A 136 7.66 -10.13 9.04
C ASN A 136 7.60 -9.60 7.60
N ALA A 137 8.44 -8.63 7.26
CA ALA A 137 8.55 -8.15 5.88
C ALA A 137 8.91 -9.29 4.93
N LYS A 138 8.10 -9.46 3.91
CA LYS A 138 8.26 -10.49 2.87
C LYS A 138 8.68 -9.82 1.57
N LYS A 139 9.57 -10.48 0.84
CA LYS A 139 9.87 -10.09 -0.53
C LYS A 139 8.92 -10.82 -1.48
N PHE A 140 8.22 -10.10 -2.35
CA PHE A 140 7.47 -10.69 -3.44
C PHE A 140 8.45 -11.21 -4.50
N LYS A 141 8.31 -12.46 -4.88
CA LYS A 141 9.23 -13.14 -5.78
C LYS A 141 8.60 -13.27 -7.17
N LYS A 142 9.42 -13.21 -8.20
CA LYS A 142 8.96 -13.40 -9.60
C LYS A 142 8.14 -14.69 -9.80
N LYS A 143 8.44 -15.75 -9.06
CA LYS A 143 7.67 -17.02 -9.12
C LYS A 143 6.23 -16.88 -8.57
N ASP A 144 5.99 -15.87 -7.73
CA ASP A 144 4.68 -15.62 -7.12
C ASP A 144 3.84 -14.67 -8.00
N PHE A 145 4.45 -14.11 -9.06
CA PHE A 145 3.79 -13.23 -10.03
C PHE A 145 2.84 -14.01 -10.93
N ASN A 146 1.62 -13.50 -11.07
CA ASN A 146 0.64 -14.01 -12.02
C ASN A 146 0.04 -12.84 -12.80
N ASP A 147 0.30 -12.82 -14.11
CA ASP A 147 -0.19 -11.77 -15.01
C ASP A 147 -1.73 -11.71 -15.07
N GLN A 148 -2.41 -12.84 -14.88
CA GLN A 148 -3.88 -12.89 -14.83
C GLN A 148 -4.47 -12.12 -13.66
N ASN A 149 -3.69 -11.92 -12.59
CA ASN A 149 -4.08 -11.17 -11.40
C ASN A 149 -3.79 -9.67 -11.50
N VAL A 150 -3.11 -9.21 -12.57
CA VAL A 150 -2.80 -7.80 -12.76
C VAL A 150 -4.08 -7.01 -13.06
N LEU A 151 -4.27 -5.93 -12.33
CA LEU A 151 -5.41 -5.02 -12.52
C LEU A 151 -5.05 -3.97 -13.57
N TYR A 152 -5.87 -3.87 -14.59
CA TYR A 152 -5.76 -2.89 -15.68
C TYR A 152 -6.97 -1.95 -15.65
N ASP A 153 -6.87 -0.77 -16.26
CA ASP A 153 -7.99 0.18 -16.35
C ASP A 153 -9.23 -0.43 -17.02
N GLU A 154 -9.02 -1.22 -18.06
CA GLU A 154 -10.11 -1.87 -18.81
C GLU A 154 -10.60 -3.17 -18.15
N LYS A 155 -9.82 -3.73 -17.23
CA LYS A 155 -10.11 -4.99 -16.56
C LYS A 155 -9.78 -4.85 -15.07
N ASN A 156 -10.48 -3.96 -14.41
CA ASN A 156 -10.33 -3.76 -12.97
C ASN A 156 -11.48 -4.45 -12.22
N GLN A 157 -11.15 -5.53 -11.53
CA GLN A 157 -12.08 -6.27 -10.67
C GLN A 157 -11.85 -5.96 -9.19
N PHE A 158 -11.11 -4.89 -8.89
CA PHE A 158 -10.72 -4.55 -7.53
C PHE A 158 -11.91 -4.45 -6.60
N SER A 159 -12.93 -3.66 -6.96
CA SER A 159 -14.13 -3.49 -6.13
C SER A 159 -14.86 -4.81 -5.85
N ILE A 160 -14.92 -5.72 -6.82
CA ILE A 160 -15.55 -7.04 -6.66
C ILE A 160 -14.73 -7.91 -5.70
N ILE A 161 -13.40 -7.94 -5.90
CA ILE A 161 -12.49 -8.72 -5.08
C ILE A 161 -12.49 -8.20 -3.64
N PHE A 162 -12.55 -6.88 -3.47
CA PHE A 162 -12.53 -6.21 -2.18
C PHE A 162 -13.90 -6.08 -1.49
N ALA A 163 -15.01 -6.32 -2.19
CA ALA A 163 -16.35 -6.18 -1.63
C ALA A 163 -16.55 -6.98 -0.33
N LYS A 164 -15.88 -8.14 -0.21
CA LYS A 164 -15.94 -8.99 0.98
C LYS A 164 -15.16 -8.46 2.19
N ILE A 165 -14.23 -7.53 1.98
CA ILE A 165 -13.39 -6.97 3.05
C ILE A 165 -14.20 -5.96 3.87
N LEU A 166 -15.03 -5.16 3.24
CA LEU A 166 -15.75 -4.06 3.86
C LEU A 166 -16.61 -4.48 5.06
N PRO A 167 -17.45 -5.54 4.98
CA PRO A 167 -18.22 -6.00 6.14
C PRO A 167 -17.34 -6.43 7.31
N LYS A 168 -16.23 -7.12 7.04
CA LYS A 168 -15.29 -7.57 8.07
C LYS A 168 -14.63 -6.38 8.76
N TYR A 169 -14.19 -5.40 7.97
CA TYR A 169 -13.55 -4.18 8.48
C TYR A 169 -14.52 -3.33 9.30
N ARG A 170 -15.73 -3.12 8.79
CA ARG A 170 -16.78 -2.40 9.52
C ARG A 170 -17.10 -3.08 10.86
N LYS A 171 -17.22 -4.41 10.87
CA LYS A 171 -17.43 -5.17 12.12
C LYS A 171 -16.27 -4.96 13.09
N LEU A 172 -15.02 -4.95 12.61
CA LEU A 172 -13.85 -4.72 13.45
C LEU A 172 -13.89 -3.32 14.07
N ILE A 173 -14.17 -2.27 13.27
CA ILE A 173 -14.28 -0.90 13.78
C ILE A 173 -15.41 -0.78 14.77
N THR A 174 -16.62 -1.24 14.43
CA THR A 174 -17.78 -1.09 15.30
C THR A 174 -17.62 -1.84 16.62
N SER A 175 -16.94 -2.99 16.60
CA SER A 175 -16.64 -3.74 17.85
C SER A 175 -15.58 -3.07 18.72
N SER A 176 -14.75 -2.19 18.15
CA SER A 176 -13.71 -1.46 18.88
C SER A 176 -14.17 -0.09 19.40
N VAL A 177 -15.31 0.42 18.91
CA VAL A 177 -15.88 1.70 19.34
C VAL A 177 -16.78 1.46 20.55
N PRO A 178 -16.57 2.18 21.67
CA PRO A 178 -17.47 2.10 22.82
C PRO A 178 -18.92 2.38 22.42
N SER A 179 -19.86 1.56 22.89
CA SER A 179 -21.29 1.66 22.53
C SER A 179 -21.91 3.04 22.78
N ARG A 180 -21.40 3.79 23.78
CA ARG A 180 -21.79 5.17 24.08
C ARG A 180 -21.51 6.17 22.94
N ILE A 181 -20.65 5.84 21.96
CA ILE A 181 -20.32 6.69 20.82
C ILE A 181 -21.17 6.33 19.59
N LEU A 182 -21.76 5.14 19.58
CA LEU A 182 -22.58 4.63 18.47
C LEU A 182 -24.06 5.04 18.56
N ILE A 183 -24.46 5.68 19.67
CA ILE A 183 -25.84 6.10 19.95
C ILE A 183 -25.86 7.63 19.96
N ASN A 184 -25.92 8.22 18.77
CA ASN A 184 -26.41 9.60 18.56
C ASN A 184 -27.03 9.68 17.17
#